data_44eaa451a9961bfb865bcf6f4e7b953d
#
_entry.id   44eaa451a9961bfb865bcf6f4e7b953d
#
_cell.length_a   1.000
_cell.length_b   1.000
_cell.length_c   1.000
_cell.angle_alpha   90.00
_cell.angle_beta   90.00
_cell.angle_gamma   90.00
#
_symmetry.space_group_name_H-M   'P 1'
#
loop_
_entity.id
_entity.type
_entity.pdbx_description
1 polymer ?
#
loop_
_entity_poly.entity_id
_entity_poly.type
_entity_poly.pdbx_seq_one_letter_code
_entity_poly.pdbx_strand_id
1 'polypeptide(L)'
;FKGVYTVKEVAAAGAYTIHDTMAVLTDANGAEVKVTMIQRWPVKKAITCYREKPRPFKLLETGVRTIDTVNPIVEGGTGFIPGPFGTGKTVLQHAISKQAEADIVIIAACGERANEVVEVFTEFPELIDPHTGRKLMERTIIIANTSNMPVAAREASVYTAMTIAEYYRGMGLKVLLMADSTSRWAQ
;
A
#
# COMPACT_ATOMS: atom_id res chain seq x y z
N PHE A 1 -5.42 -1.99 -18.61
CA PHE A 1 -6.04 -1.92 -19.94
C PHE A 1 -6.44 -0.47 -20.23
N LYS A 2 -6.25 -0.03 -21.47
CA LYS A 2 -6.76 1.26 -21.95
C LYS A 2 -7.78 0.99 -23.04
N GLY A 3 -8.98 1.52 -22.90
CA GLY A 3 -10.05 1.38 -23.89
C GLY A 3 -11.21 0.50 -23.40
N VAL A 4 -12.12 0.23 -24.33
CA VAL A 4 -13.29 -0.63 -24.11
C VAL A 4 -12.99 -1.99 -24.72
N TYR A 5 -13.24 -3.04 -23.95
CA TYR A 5 -13.05 -4.44 -24.36
C TYR A 5 -14.35 -5.21 -24.21
N THR A 6 -14.58 -6.14 -25.10
CA THR A 6 -15.69 -7.09 -25.00
C THR A 6 -15.16 -8.40 -24.46
N VAL A 7 -15.85 -8.96 -23.48
CA VAL A 7 -15.50 -10.29 -22.92
C VAL A 7 -15.93 -11.34 -23.93
N LYS A 8 -14.98 -12.12 -24.45
CA LYS A 8 -15.23 -13.22 -25.38
C LYS A 8 -15.44 -14.54 -24.65
N GLU A 9 -14.60 -14.81 -23.67
CA GLU A 9 -14.60 -16.07 -22.92
C GLU A 9 -14.15 -15.83 -21.50
N VAL A 10 -14.69 -16.57 -20.54
CA VAL A 10 -14.30 -16.60 -19.13
C VAL A 10 -14.09 -18.03 -18.71
N ALA A 11 -13.03 -18.30 -17.97
CA ALA A 11 -12.73 -19.62 -17.44
C ALA A 11 -13.87 -20.11 -16.52
N ALA A 12 -14.17 -21.40 -16.57
CA ALA A 12 -15.15 -22.02 -15.68
C ALA A 12 -14.66 -22.00 -14.22
N ALA A 13 -15.56 -22.21 -13.26
CA ALA A 13 -15.15 -22.33 -11.86
C ALA A 13 -14.26 -23.57 -11.67
N GLY A 14 -13.09 -23.40 -11.02
CA GLY A 14 -12.13 -24.47 -10.83
C GLY A 14 -10.85 -24.00 -10.13
N ALA A 15 -9.87 -24.87 -10.02
CA ALA A 15 -8.54 -24.56 -9.52
C ALA A 15 -7.63 -24.19 -10.70
N TYR A 16 -6.96 -23.03 -10.58
CA TYR A 16 -6.10 -22.48 -11.63
C TYR A 16 -4.77 -22.06 -11.07
N THR A 17 -3.74 -22.09 -11.90
CA THR A 17 -2.46 -21.45 -11.59
C THR A 17 -2.51 -19.97 -11.94
N ILE A 18 -1.57 -19.17 -11.40
CA ILE A 18 -1.50 -17.74 -11.69
C ILE A 18 -1.23 -17.42 -13.18
N HIS A 19 -0.71 -18.40 -13.93
CA HIS A 19 -0.38 -18.26 -15.36
C HIS A 19 -1.53 -18.66 -16.29
N ASP A 20 -2.56 -19.31 -15.77
CA ASP A 20 -3.69 -19.77 -16.59
C ASP A 20 -4.51 -18.58 -17.09
N THR A 21 -5.08 -18.73 -18.28
CA THR A 21 -5.93 -17.70 -18.87
C THR A 21 -7.29 -17.71 -18.18
N MET A 22 -7.62 -16.64 -17.47
CA MET A 22 -8.88 -16.47 -16.74
C MET A 22 -9.99 -15.90 -17.60
N ALA A 23 -9.62 -15.08 -18.60
CA ALA A 23 -10.56 -14.53 -19.57
C ALA A 23 -9.85 -14.18 -20.88
N VAL A 24 -10.62 -14.15 -21.95
CA VAL A 24 -10.19 -13.62 -23.25
C VAL A 24 -11.04 -12.41 -23.57
N LEU A 25 -10.39 -11.29 -23.78
CA LEU A 25 -11.01 -10.01 -24.15
C LEU A 25 -10.73 -9.71 -25.62
N THR A 26 -11.68 -9.05 -26.29
CA THR A 26 -11.50 -8.54 -27.65
C THR A 26 -11.53 -7.03 -27.63
N ASP A 27 -10.54 -6.37 -28.23
CA ASP A 27 -10.50 -4.92 -28.38
C ASP A 27 -11.43 -4.42 -29.51
N ALA A 28 -11.51 -3.12 -29.70
CA ALA A 28 -12.31 -2.50 -30.77
C ALA A 28 -11.85 -2.88 -32.19
N ASN A 29 -10.62 -3.37 -32.35
CA ASN A 29 -10.03 -3.78 -33.63
C ASN A 29 -10.15 -5.28 -33.88
N GLY A 30 -10.76 -6.04 -32.95
CA GLY A 30 -10.90 -7.49 -33.04
C GLY A 30 -9.68 -8.27 -32.54
N ALA A 31 -8.66 -7.62 -31.98
CA ALA A 31 -7.51 -8.31 -31.41
C ALA A 31 -7.84 -8.93 -30.05
N GLU A 32 -7.39 -10.15 -29.84
CA GLU A 32 -7.62 -10.89 -28.60
C GLU A 32 -6.54 -10.61 -27.56
N VAL A 33 -6.95 -10.35 -26.33
CA VAL A 33 -6.08 -10.16 -25.17
C VAL A 33 -6.42 -11.20 -24.11
N LYS A 34 -5.43 -12.05 -23.78
CA LYS A 34 -5.56 -13.04 -22.71
C LYS A 34 -5.31 -12.38 -21.36
N VAL A 35 -6.21 -12.59 -20.43
CA VAL A 35 -6.12 -12.10 -19.05
C VAL A 35 -5.75 -13.25 -18.14
N THR A 36 -4.66 -13.09 -17.39
CA THR A 36 -4.21 -14.02 -16.34
C THR A 36 -4.32 -13.34 -14.98
N MET A 37 -4.05 -14.07 -13.90
CA MET A 37 -3.96 -13.49 -12.56
C MET A 37 -2.72 -12.60 -12.38
N ILE A 38 -1.75 -12.69 -13.29
CA ILE A 38 -0.55 -11.84 -13.26
C ILE A 38 -0.83 -10.51 -13.91
N GLN A 39 -0.58 -9.43 -13.17
CA GLN A 39 -0.70 -8.07 -13.66
C GLN A 39 0.67 -7.40 -13.67
N ARG A 40 1.03 -6.76 -14.78
CA ARG A 40 2.25 -5.95 -14.91
C ARG A 40 1.90 -4.47 -14.84
N TRP A 41 2.28 -3.82 -13.74
CA TRP A 41 2.01 -2.41 -13.52
C TRP A 41 3.29 -1.58 -13.60
N PRO A 42 3.28 -0.46 -14.33
CA PRO A 42 4.41 0.45 -14.34
C PRO A 42 4.45 1.26 -13.04
N VAL A 43 5.45 1.03 -12.21
CA VAL A 43 5.55 1.62 -10.85
C VAL A 43 5.66 3.16 -10.85
N LYS A 44 6.26 3.77 -11.87
CA LYS A 44 6.40 5.24 -11.96
C LYS A 44 5.29 5.95 -12.76
N LYS A 45 4.31 5.21 -13.26
CA LYS A 45 3.22 5.81 -14.05
C LYS A 45 2.00 6.03 -13.19
N ALA A 46 1.53 7.27 -13.13
CA ALA A 46 0.31 7.59 -12.39
C ALA A 46 -0.91 6.84 -12.95
N ILE A 47 -1.78 6.38 -12.06
CA ILE A 47 -3.06 5.79 -12.42
C ILE A 47 -3.99 6.90 -12.92
N THR A 48 -4.58 6.71 -14.10
CA THR A 48 -5.48 7.67 -14.74
C THR A 48 -6.84 7.07 -15.10
N CYS A 49 -7.16 5.89 -14.56
CA CYS A 49 -8.38 5.15 -14.91
C CYS A 49 -9.64 5.60 -14.13
N TYR A 50 -9.52 6.57 -13.23
CA TYR A 50 -10.67 7.14 -12.51
C TYR A 50 -11.24 8.34 -13.25
N ARG A 51 -12.56 8.48 -13.24
CA ARG A 51 -13.26 9.63 -13.82
C ARG A 51 -13.17 10.87 -12.95
N GLU A 52 -13.31 10.67 -11.64
CA GLU A 52 -13.34 11.72 -10.63
C GLU A 52 -12.66 11.24 -9.35
N LYS A 53 -12.01 12.16 -8.64
CA LYS A 53 -11.51 11.91 -7.28
C LYS A 53 -12.58 12.36 -6.30
N PRO A 54 -13.27 11.43 -5.59
CA PRO A 54 -14.24 11.83 -4.59
C PRO A 54 -13.57 12.63 -3.48
N ARG A 55 -14.27 13.60 -2.93
CA ARG A 55 -13.78 14.33 -1.75
C ARG A 55 -13.83 13.41 -0.53
N PRO A 56 -12.72 13.30 0.22
CA PRO A 56 -12.72 12.53 1.46
C PRO A 56 -13.72 13.17 2.45
N PHE A 57 -14.53 12.34 3.09
CA PHE A 57 -15.53 12.79 4.08
C PHE A 57 -15.57 11.94 5.34
N LYS A 58 -15.01 10.73 5.28
CA LYS A 58 -14.96 9.81 6.41
C LYS A 58 -13.62 9.94 7.14
N LEU A 59 -13.68 10.06 8.47
CA LEU A 59 -12.49 10.11 9.31
C LEU A 59 -11.84 8.72 9.39
N LEU A 60 -10.52 8.71 9.38
CA LEU A 60 -9.73 7.52 9.70
C LEU A 60 -9.48 7.52 11.21
N GLU A 61 -10.02 6.55 11.90
CA GLU A 61 -9.73 6.35 13.33
C GLU A 61 -8.32 5.78 13.48
N THR A 62 -7.41 6.61 13.99
CA THR A 62 -6.01 6.22 14.21
C THR A 62 -5.78 5.59 15.58
N GLY A 63 -6.74 5.72 16.51
CA GLY A 63 -6.62 5.32 17.90
C GLY A 63 -5.72 6.23 18.74
N VAL A 64 -5.15 7.28 18.15
CA VAL A 64 -4.34 8.28 18.84
C VAL A 64 -5.21 9.51 19.09
N ARG A 65 -5.62 9.74 20.34
CA ARG A 65 -6.58 10.80 20.70
C ARG A 65 -6.22 12.17 20.18
N THR A 66 -4.95 12.55 20.24
CA THR A 66 -4.49 13.87 19.78
C THR A 66 -4.62 14.03 18.26
N ILE A 67 -4.45 12.97 17.49
CA ILE A 67 -4.65 12.99 16.05
C ILE A 67 -6.15 13.05 15.76
N ASP A 68 -6.92 12.13 16.32
CA ASP A 68 -8.34 11.98 16.00
C ASP A 68 -9.19 13.20 16.41
N THR A 69 -8.74 13.97 17.42
CA THR A 69 -9.48 15.15 17.92
C THR A 69 -8.97 16.48 17.39
N VAL A 70 -7.65 16.64 17.22
CA VAL A 70 -7.04 17.96 16.92
C VAL A 70 -6.57 18.05 15.46
N ASN A 71 -6.04 16.97 14.91
CA ASN A 71 -5.55 16.89 13.52
C ASN A 71 -6.09 15.64 12.81
N PRO A 72 -7.41 15.52 12.64
CA PRO A 72 -8.00 14.30 12.12
C PRO A 72 -7.53 14.01 10.69
N ILE A 73 -7.24 12.74 10.45
CA ILE A 73 -6.93 12.22 9.12
C ILE A 73 -8.22 11.64 8.53
N VAL A 74 -8.41 11.80 7.24
CA VAL A 74 -9.57 11.27 6.51
C VAL A 74 -9.19 10.09 5.65
N GLU A 75 -10.09 9.13 5.49
CA GLU A 75 -9.91 8.02 4.53
C GLU A 75 -9.72 8.59 3.12
N GLY A 76 -8.66 8.15 2.43
CA GLY A 76 -8.27 8.70 1.12
C GLY A 76 -7.52 10.03 1.19
N GLY A 77 -7.21 10.52 2.40
CA GLY A 77 -6.39 11.70 2.63
C GLY A 77 -4.90 11.37 2.76
N THR A 78 -4.12 12.43 2.94
CA THR A 78 -2.67 12.33 3.19
C THR A 78 -2.34 13.08 4.47
N GLY A 79 -1.64 12.41 5.39
CA GLY A 79 -1.11 13.00 6.61
C GLY A 79 0.40 13.19 6.52
N PHE A 80 0.93 14.17 7.25
CA PHE A 80 2.36 14.42 7.37
C PHE A 80 2.75 14.57 8.85
N ILE A 81 3.79 13.86 9.26
CA ILE A 81 4.33 13.90 10.62
C ILE A 81 5.70 14.60 10.58
N PRO A 82 5.76 15.92 10.73
CA PRO A 82 7.02 16.65 10.73
C PRO A 82 7.77 16.48 12.05
N GLY A 83 9.09 16.52 11.98
CA GLY A 83 9.93 16.58 13.18
C GLY A 83 11.37 16.18 12.90
N PRO A 84 12.34 16.69 13.66
CA PRO A 84 13.73 16.28 13.58
C PRO A 84 13.94 14.85 14.08
N PHE A 85 15.16 14.37 13.97
CA PHE A 85 15.53 13.05 14.48
C PHE A 85 15.26 12.93 15.99
N GLY A 86 14.78 11.78 16.43
CA GLY A 86 14.53 11.50 17.86
C GLY A 86 13.22 12.07 18.42
N THR A 87 12.35 12.68 17.62
CA THR A 87 11.06 13.24 18.07
C THR A 87 9.92 12.23 18.16
N GLY A 88 10.20 10.93 17.93
CA GLY A 88 9.20 9.87 18.05
C GLY A 88 8.31 9.68 16.82
N LYS A 89 8.71 10.16 15.64
CA LYS A 89 7.95 9.98 14.39
C LYS A 89 7.64 8.51 14.10
N THR A 90 8.66 7.67 14.13
CA THR A 90 8.54 6.23 13.89
C THR A 90 7.64 5.57 14.93
N VAL A 91 7.80 5.94 16.21
CA VAL A 91 6.93 5.43 17.30
C VAL A 91 5.47 5.79 17.06
N LEU A 92 5.19 7.03 16.62
CA LEU A 92 3.83 7.47 16.28
C LEU A 92 3.28 6.70 15.07
N GLN A 93 4.08 6.48 14.04
CA GLN A 93 3.70 5.68 12.87
C GLN A 93 3.37 4.23 13.28
N HIS A 94 4.18 3.63 14.12
CA HIS A 94 3.91 2.28 14.64
C HIS A 94 2.61 2.24 15.47
N ALA A 95 2.35 3.26 16.30
CA ALA A 95 1.10 3.35 17.06
C ALA A 95 -0.12 3.44 16.13
N ILE A 96 -0.04 4.24 15.07
CA ILE A 96 -1.10 4.35 14.05
C ILE A 96 -1.30 3.01 13.34
N SER A 97 -0.21 2.34 12.92
CA SER A 97 -0.32 1.05 12.22
C SER A 97 -0.97 -0.05 13.04
N LYS A 98 -0.77 -0.03 14.36
CA LYS A 98 -1.38 -0.99 15.30
C LYS A 98 -2.88 -0.76 15.47
N GLN A 99 -3.32 0.48 15.50
CA GLN A 99 -4.66 0.87 15.95
C GLN A 99 -5.58 1.32 14.83
N ALA A 100 -5.04 1.75 13.68
CA ALA A 100 -5.86 2.25 12.58
C ALA A 100 -6.78 1.17 11.99
N GLU A 101 -8.02 1.59 11.72
CA GLU A 101 -9.01 0.76 11.03
C GLU A 101 -8.66 0.65 9.54
N ALA A 102 -7.76 -0.27 9.21
CA ALA A 102 -7.35 -0.57 7.84
C ALA A 102 -7.27 -2.09 7.63
N ASP A 103 -7.64 -2.55 6.43
CA ASP A 103 -7.53 -3.97 6.08
C ASP A 103 -6.08 -4.37 5.83
N ILE A 104 -5.32 -3.49 5.18
CA ILE A 104 -3.90 -3.70 4.86
C ILE A 104 -3.09 -2.49 5.32
N VAL A 105 -1.97 -2.76 5.97
CA VAL A 105 -0.98 -1.75 6.36
C VAL A 105 0.28 -1.97 5.53
N ILE A 106 0.79 -0.91 4.90
CA ILE A 106 2.04 -0.95 4.12
C ILE A 106 3.03 0.00 4.78
N ILE A 107 4.17 -0.52 5.18
CA ILE A 107 5.27 0.24 5.76
C ILE A 107 6.40 0.29 4.74
N ALA A 108 6.66 1.47 4.22
CA ALA A 108 7.79 1.74 3.32
C ALA A 108 8.92 2.41 4.11
N ALA A 109 9.92 1.63 4.48
CA ALA A 109 11.15 2.15 5.06
C ALA A 109 12.04 2.67 3.92
N CYS A 110 12.23 3.99 3.86
CA CYS A 110 12.91 4.67 2.74
C CYS A 110 14.29 5.16 3.18
N GLY A 111 15.29 4.29 3.10
CA GLY A 111 16.66 4.60 3.52
C GLY A 111 16.83 4.65 5.04
N GLU A 112 16.03 3.88 5.78
CA GLU A 112 16.11 3.78 7.23
C GLU A 112 17.38 3.07 7.70
N ARG A 113 17.74 3.24 8.97
CA ARG A 113 18.86 2.52 9.57
C ARG A 113 18.49 1.05 9.71
N ALA A 114 19.46 0.17 9.52
CA ALA A 114 19.24 -1.27 9.59
C ALA A 114 18.62 -1.71 10.93
N ASN A 115 19.02 -1.10 12.05
CA ASN A 115 18.48 -1.40 13.38
C ASN A 115 16.99 -1.05 13.51
N GLU A 116 16.56 0.09 12.95
CA GLU A 116 15.14 0.52 12.96
C GLU A 116 14.28 -0.44 12.14
N VAL A 117 14.80 -0.91 11.01
CA VAL A 117 14.13 -1.91 10.18
C VAL A 117 14.05 -3.27 10.90
N VAL A 118 15.12 -3.70 11.56
CA VAL A 118 15.15 -4.94 12.35
C VAL A 118 14.14 -4.88 13.50
N GLU A 119 14.02 -3.74 14.18
CA GLU A 119 13.03 -3.52 15.24
C GLU A 119 11.60 -3.79 14.73
N VAL A 120 11.24 -3.26 13.58
CA VAL A 120 9.94 -3.55 12.95
C VAL A 120 9.76 -5.05 12.70
N PHE A 121 10.76 -5.74 12.17
CA PHE A 121 10.68 -7.16 11.88
C PHE A 121 10.63 -8.05 13.14
N THR A 122 11.13 -7.58 14.27
CA THR A 122 11.08 -8.31 15.53
C THR A 122 9.83 -8.02 16.35
N GLU A 123 9.36 -6.78 16.37
CA GLU A 123 8.20 -6.38 17.16
C GLU A 123 6.86 -6.72 16.49
N PHE A 124 6.70 -6.44 15.20
CA PHE A 124 5.41 -6.59 14.51
C PHE A 124 4.84 -8.02 14.52
N PRO A 125 5.65 -9.10 14.42
CA PRO A 125 5.13 -10.47 14.52
C PRO A 125 4.55 -10.82 15.88
N GLU A 126 4.97 -10.14 16.95
CA GLU A 126 4.48 -10.36 18.31
C GLU A 126 3.22 -9.54 18.65
N LEU A 127 2.92 -8.52 17.84
CA LEU A 127 1.78 -7.65 18.07
C LEU A 127 0.48 -8.29 17.61
N ILE A 128 -0.55 -8.11 18.43
CA ILE A 128 -1.91 -8.54 18.12
C ILE A 128 -2.72 -7.33 17.67
N ASP A 129 -3.42 -7.47 16.55
CA ASP A 129 -4.36 -6.50 16.04
C ASP A 129 -5.58 -6.43 16.98
N PRO A 130 -5.86 -5.26 17.57
CA PRO A 130 -6.97 -5.11 18.51
C PRO A 130 -8.35 -5.30 17.86
N HIS A 131 -8.48 -5.14 16.55
CA HIS A 131 -9.74 -5.27 15.83
C HIS A 131 -10.06 -6.72 15.45
N THR A 132 -9.05 -7.51 15.08
CA THR A 132 -9.24 -8.87 14.57
C THR A 132 -8.81 -9.97 15.54
N GLY A 133 -8.01 -9.64 16.55
CA GLY A 133 -7.37 -10.59 17.46
C GLY A 133 -6.29 -11.46 16.82
N ARG A 134 -5.95 -11.22 15.55
CA ARG A 134 -4.90 -11.92 14.81
C ARG A 134 -3.57 -11.18 14.94
N LYS A 135 -2.48 -11.82 14.49
CA LYS A 135 -1.19 -11.15 14.43
C LYS A 135 -1.21 -9.99 13.45
N LEU A 136 -0.68 -8.84 13.87
CA LEU A 136 -0.64 -7.62 13.05
C LEU A 136 0.10 -7.87 11.73
N MET A 137 1.11 -8.73 11.74
CA MET A 137 1.90 -9.09 10.55
C MET A 137 1.08 -9.74 9.44
N GLU A 138 -0.07 -10.37 9.76
CA GLU A 138 -0.94 -10.99 8.74
C GLU A 138 -1.56 -9.96 7.79
N ARG A 139 -1.72 -8.71 8.23
CA ARG A 139 -2.23 -7.59 7.40
C ARG A 139 -1.16 -6.56 7.04
N THR A 140 0.11 -6.81 7.35
CA THR A 140 1.20 -5.84 7.17
C THR A 140 2.14 -6.26 6.05
N ILE A 141 2.46 -5.32 5.17
CA ILE A 141 3.47 -5.46 4.11
C ILE A 141 4.60 -4.49 4.43
N ILE A 142 5.82 -4.99 4.50
CA ILE A 142 7.00 -4.17 4.79
C ILE A 142 7.89 -4.12 3.55
N ILE A 143 8.17 -2.91 3.07
CA ILE A 143 9.14 -2.65 2.01
C ILE A 143 10.36 -2.03 2.67
N ALA A 144 11.37 -2.86 2.91
CA ALA A 144 12.58 -2.45 3.62
C ALA A 144 13.64 -1.96 2.65
N ASN A 145 13.95 -0.67 2.71
CA ASN A 145 15.11 -0.07 2.06
C ASN A 145 15.97 0.58 3.14
N THR A 146 17.18 0.06 3.31
CA THR A 146 18.14 0.57 4.30
C THR A 146 19.07 1.61 3.70
N SER A 147 19.69 2.43 4.55
CA SER A 147 20.55 3.56 4.15
C SER A 147 21.79 3.15 3.35
N ASN A 148 22.20 1.90 3.40
CA ASN A 148 23.34 1.35 2.65
C ASN A 148 22.95 0.79 1.27
N MET A 149 21.66 0.79 0.92
CA MET A 149 21.20 0.36 -0.40
C MET A 149 21.39 1.46 -1.46
N PRO A 150 21.49 1.10 -2.75
CA PRO A 150 21.63 2.07 -3.84
C PRO A 150 20.51 3.12 -3.85
N VAL A 151 20.85 4.35 -4.24
CA VAL A 151 19.89 5.48 -4.34
C VAL A 151 18.70 5.13 -5.24
N ALA A 152 18.93 4.45 -6.36
CA ALA A 152 17.85 4.03 -7.26
C ALA A 152 16.85 3.09 -6.59
N ALA A 153 17.29 2.19 -5.71
CA ALA A 153 16.42 1.31 -4.93
C ALA A 153 15.60 2.12 -3.90
N ARG A 154 16.23 3.11 -3.27
CA ARG A 154 15.57 4.02 -2.33
C ARG A 154 14.50 4.85 -3.04
N GLU A 155 14.82 5.42 -4.19
CA GLU A 155 13.85 6.15 -5.01
C GLU A 155 12.66 5.26 -5.42
N ALA A 156 12.92 4.02 -5.84
CA ALA A 156 11.88 3.10 -6.29
C ALA A 156 10.98 2.59 -5.15
N SER A 157 11.43 2.59 -3.90
CA SER A 157 10.72 1.99 -2.76
C SER A 157 9.34 2.59 -2.55
N VAL A 158 9.20 3.92 -2.59
CA VAL A 158 7.93 4.63 -2.41
C VAL A 158 6.95 4.32 -3.55
N TYR A 159 7.45 4.33 -4.79
CA TYR A 159 6.62 4.01 -5.96
C TYR A 159 6.15 2.56 -5.93
N THR A 160 7.02 1.64 -5.50
CA THR A 160 6.65 0.22 -5.33
C THR A 160 5.60 0.06 -4.24
N ALA A 161 5.77 0.71 -3.09
CA ALA A 161 4.82 0.72 -2.00
C ALA A 161 3.46 1.24 -2.45
N MET A 162 3.44 2.35 -3.18
CA MET A 162 2.21 2.94 -3.71
C MET A 162 1.54 2.03 -4.74
N THR A 163 2.31 1.35 -5.58
CA THR A 163 1.78 0.41 -6.57
C THR A 163 1.09 -0.78 -5.88
N ILE A 164 1.69 -1.31 -4.82
CA ILE A 164 1.09 -2.39 -4.01
C ILE A 164 -0.17 -1.87 -3.29
N ALA A 165 -0.13 -0.67 -2.74
CA ALA A 165 -1.29 -0.04 -2.11
C ALA A 165 -2.47 0.09 -3.08
N GLU A 166 -2.21 0.56 -4.30
CA GLU A 166 -3.22 0.69 -5.35
C GLU A 166 -3.78 -0.66 -5.82
N TYR A 167 -2.96 -1.70 -5.82
CA TYR A 167 -3.43 -3.05 -6.13
C TYR A 167 -4.48 -3.54 -5.13
N TYR A 168 -4.20 -3.42 -3.83
CA TYR A 168 -5.16 -3.80 -2.78
C TYR A 168 -6.37 -2.87 -2.72
N ARG A 169 -6.16 -1.57 -2.93
CA ARG A 169 -7.26 -0.61 -3.04
C ARG A 169 -8.19 -0.96 -4.20
N GLY A 170 -7.64 -1.40 -5.33
CA GLY A 170 -8.41 -1.87 -6.49
C GLY A 170 -9.28 -3.10 -6.20
N MET A 171 -8.96 -3.87 -5.16
CA MET A 171 -9.78 -4.98 -4.66
C MET A 171 -10.89 -4.51 -3.70
N GLY A 172 -10.99 -3.23 -3.39
CA GLY A 172 -11.96 -2.67 -2.45
C GLY A 172 -11.51 -2.67 -0.99
N LEU A 173 -10.23 -2.98 -0.72
CA LEU A 173 -9.67 -2.97 0.63
C LEU A 173 -9.23 -1.57 1.06
N LYS A 174 -9.36 -1.28 2.36
CA LYS A 174 -8.82 -0.08 2.99
C LYS A 174 -7.33 -0.27 3.22
N VAL A 175 -6.51 0.58 2.60
CA VAL A 175 -5.05 0.50 2.69
C VAL A 175 -4.49 1.72 3.39
N LEU A 176 -3.71 1.49 4.45
CA LEU A 176 -2.90 2.50 5.11
C LEU A 176 -1.46 2.37 4.63
N LEU A 177 -0.96 3.38 3.91
CA LEU A 177 0.44 3.45 3.49
C LEU A 177 1.20 4.45 4.36
N MET A 178 2.29 3.99 4.97
CA MET A 178 3.20 4.82 5.74
C MET A 178 4.59 4.79 5.12
N ALA A 179 5.20 5.95 4.93
CA ALA A 179 6.55 6.10 4.39
C ALA A 179 7.46 6.78 5.42
N ASP A 180 8.51 6.10 5.86
CA ASP A 180 9.54 6.60 6.77
C ASP A 180 10.93 6.43 6.14
N SER A 181 11.70 7.48 5.92
CA SER A 181 11.30 8.88 5.96
C SER A 181 11.40 9.48 4.55
N THR A 182 10.44 10.30 4.19
CA THR A 182 10.41 10.96 2.86
C THR A 182 11.59 11.91 2.64
N SER A 183 12.18 12.46 3.70
CA SER A 183 13.38 13.31 3.61
C SER A 183 14.59 12.55 3.06
N ARG A 184 14.78 11.30 3.47
CA ARG A 184 15.87 10.44 2.94
C ARG A 184 15.55 9.90 1.55
N TRP A 185 14.27 9.77 1.22
CA TRP A 185 13.86 9.41 -0.13
C TRP A 185 14.16 10.53 -1.14
N ALA A 186 14.01 11.79 -0.72
CA ALA A 186 14.22 12.96 -1.57
C ALA A 186 15.70 13.40 -1.71
N GLN A 187 16.62 12.82 -0.95
CA GLN A 187 18.08 13.02 -1.07
C GLN A 187 18.66 12.22 -2.24
#